data_570a08eb6055433576fbe9906181bc53
#
_entry.id   570a08eb6055433576fbe9906181bc53
#
_cell.length_a   1.000
_cell.length_b   1.000
_cell.length_c   1.000
_cell.angle_alpha   90.00
_cell.angle_beta   90.00
_cell.angle_gamma   90.00
#
_symmetry.space_group_name_H-M   'P 1'
#
loop_
_entity.id
_entity.type
_entity.pdbx_description
1 polymer ?
#
loop_
_entity_poly.entity_id
_entity_poly.type
_entity_poly.pdbx_seq_one_letter_code
_entity_poly.pdbx_strand_id
1 'polypeptide(L)'
;IKDRLEHSLFGYTVEPEDFLPSVMDWVRDHHQWDVKREWIRFIPGIVKGIGMVINVFTKEDEKVIIQPPVYHPFRLTPEGNGREVVFNPLKMREDGYYEMDFEQLEKVCDEKCKVFILCNPHNPGGITWDRETLQRLADFCYEHHLIVISDEIHADMAIFGHKHIPFASVSD
;
A
#
# COMPACT_ATOMS: atom_id res chain seq x y z
N ILE A 1 12.88 8.91 -28.00
CA ILE A 1 14.20 8.32 -27.67
C ILE A 1 15.22 8.71 -28.73
N LYS A 2 14.97 8.51 -30.04
CA LYS A 2 15.93 8.86 -31.11
C LYS A 2 16.37 10.33 -31.02
N ASP A 3 15.44 11.25 -30.91
CA ASP A 3 15.71 12.68 -30.77
C ASP A 3 16.57 13.00 -29.54
N ARG A 4 16.35 12.31 -28.43
CA ARG A 4 17.14 12.47 -27.22
C ARG A 4 18.57 11.95 -27.36
N LEU A 5 18.79 10.94 -28.22
CA LEU A 5 20.10 10.35 -28.47
C LEU A 5 20.97 11.22 -29.41
N GLU A 6 20.36 12.12 -30.18
CA GLU A 6 21.11 13.08 -31.00
C GLU A 6 21.93 14.08 -30.16
N HIS A 7 21.51 14.27 -28.90
CA HIS A 7 22.23 15.07 -27.93
C HIS A 7 22.92 14.16 -26.90
N SER A 8 24.21 14.00 -27.03
CA SER A 8 25.03 13.03 -26.29
C SER A 8 25.39 13.42 -24.85
N LEU A 9 25.00 14.60 -24.38
CA LEU A 9 25.24 15.03 -22.99
C LEU A 9 24.04 14.63 -22.11
N PHE A 10 24.28 13.72 -21.19
CA PHE A 10 23.29 13.23 -20.24
C PHE A 10 23.67 13.75 -18.84
N GLY A 11 22.99 14.81 -18.41
CA GLY A 11 23.16 15.39 -17.08
C GLY A 11 22.27 14.71 -16.04
N TYR A 12 22.19 15.30 -14.85
CA TYR A 12 21.24 14.87 -13.83
C TYR A 12 19.81 15.13 -14.29
N THR A 13 18.92 14.17 -14.05
CA THR A 13 17.48 14.32 -14.28
C THR A 13 16.89 15.13 -13.13
N VAL A 14 16.11 16.14 -13.48
CA VAL A 14 15.26 16.87 -12.53
C VAL A 14 13.81 16.49 -12.77
N GLU A 15 13.00 16.59 -11.72
CA GLU A 15 11.56 16.36 -11.82
C GLU A 15 10.93 17.41 -12.75
N PRO A 16 10.17 17.00 -13.78
CA PRO A 16 9.46 17.93 -14.65
C PRO A 16 8.43 18.75 -13.86
N GLU A 17 8.19 19.99 -14.27
CA GLU A 17 7.25 20.90 -13.58
C GLU A 17 5.81 20.38 -13.55
N ASP A 18 5.41 19.63 -14.56
CA ASP A 18 4.08 19.03 -14.72
C ASP A 18 3.94 17.66 -14.06
N PHE A 19 5.01 17.07 -13.50
CA PHE A 19 4.97 15.73 -12.88
C PHE A 19 3.96 15.64 -11.73
N LEU A 20 4.11 16.46 -10.71
CA LEU A 20 3.19 16.44 -9.57
C LEU A 20 1.77 16.86 -9.93
N PRO A 21 1.54 17.93 -10.74
CA PRO A 21 0.21 18.22 -11.26
C PRO A 21 -0.43 17.04 -11.99
N SER A 22 0.30 16.33 -12.86
CA SER A 22 -0.22 15.16 -13.57
C SER A 22 -0.62 14.02 -12.63
N VAL A 23 0.16 13.79 -11.57
CA VAL A 23 -0.19 12.78 -10.54
C VAL A 23 -1.47 13.18 -9.80
N MET A 24 -1.58 14.45 -9.40
CA MET A 24 -2.76 14.97 -8.69
C MET A 24 -4.02 14.87 -9.56
N ASP A 25 -3.92 15.27 -10.82
CA ASP A 25 -5.03 15.20 -11.78
C ASP A 25 -5.45 13.74 -12.02
N TRP A 26 -4.48 12.83 -12.19
CA TRP A 26 -4.77 11.40 -12.36
C TRP A 26 -5.55 10.83 -11.18
N VAL A 27 -5.07 11.05 -9.97
CA VAL A 27 -5.69 10.51 -8.74
C VAL A 27 -7.10 11.10 -8.54
N ARG A 28 -7.27 12.41 -8.76
CA ARG A 28 -8.58 13.06 -8.69
C ARG A 28 -9.55 12.49 -9.72
N ASP A 29 -9.14 12.42 -10.98
CA ASP A 29 -10.02 12.11 -12.09
C ASP A 29 -10.39 10.61 -12.14
N HIS A 30 -9.47 9.71 -11.74
CA HIS A 30 -9.67 8.26 -11.79
C HIS A 30 -10.13 7.67 -10.46
N HIS A 31 -9.68 8.23 -9.34
CA HIS A 31 -9.97 7.67 -8.01
C HIS A 31 -10.79 8.62 -7.12
N GLN A 32 -11.18 9.81 -7.61
CA GLN A 32 -12.02 10.80 -6.90
C GLN A 32 -11.43 11.18 -5.54
N TRP A 33 -10.11 11.24 -5.47
CA TRP A 33 -9.37 11.59 -4.27
C TRP A 33 -8.49 12.82 -4.52
N ASP A 34 -8.81 13.93 -3.82
CA ASP A 34 -8.04 15.16 -3.89
C ASP A 34 -6.83 15.09 -2.97
N VAL A 35 -5.64 14.93 -3.57
CA VAL A 35 -4.37 14.90 -2.85
C VAL A 35 -3.70 16.26 -2.88
N LYS A 36 -3.05 16.64 -1.78
CA LYS A 36 -2.27 17.87 -1.71
C LYS A 36 -0.85 17.62 -2.23
N ARG A 37 -0.29 18.64 -2.91
CA ARG A 37 1.08 18.57 -3.45
C ARG A 37 2.12 18.17 -2.40
N GLU A 38 2.02 18.69 -1.18
CA GLU A 38 2.92 18.40 -0.07
C GLU A 38 2.84 16.96 0.46
N TRP A 39 1.81 16.20 0.10
CA TRP A 39 1.67 14.79 0.45
C TRP A 39 2.42 13.86 -0.51
N ILE A 40 2.76 14.35 -1.70
CA ILE A 40 3.38 13.54 -2.74
C ILE A 40 4.91 13.57 -2.59
N ARG A 41 5.52 12.40 -2.57
CA ARG A 41 6.98 12.23 -2.58
C ARG A 41 7.35 11.16 -3.60
N PHE A 42 8.30 11.48 -4.45
CA PHE A 42 8.87 10.50 -5.36
C PHE A 42 9.82 9.57 -4.62
N ILE A 43 9.60 8.27 -4.79
CA ILE A 43 10.49 7.23 -4.28
C ILE A 43 10.79 6.25 -5.43
N PRO A 44 12.06 5.89 -5.67
CA PRO A 44 12.43 5.02 -6.78
C PRO A 44 12.14 3.55 -6.48
N GLY A 45 10.86 3.20 -6.39
CA GLY A 45 10.33 1.84 -6.18
C GLY A 45 9.61 1.64 -4.85
N ILE A 46 8.46 0.99 -4.93
CA ILE A 46 7.53 0.79 -3.80
C ILE A 46 8.16 -0.01 -2.67
N VAL A 47 8.85 -1.11 -2.96
CA VAL A 47 9.52 -1.93 -1.93
C VAL A 47 10.53 -1.13 -1.11
N LYS A 48 11.26 -0.21 -1.76
CA LYS A 48 12.17 0.71 -1.06
C LYS A 48 11.39 1.68 -0.18
N GLY A 49 10.26 2.18 -0.68
CA GLY A 49 9.34 3.04 0.08
C GLY A 49 8.82 2.35 1.33
N ILE A 50 8.38 1.11 1.22
CA ILE A 50 7.95 0.28 2.37
C ILE A 50 9.06 0.18 3.41
N GLY A 51 10.29 -0.15 2.98
CA GLY A 51 11.43 -0.22 3.90
C GLY A 51 11.76 1.10 4.59
N MET A 52 11.64 2.23 3.87
CA MET A 52 11.83 3.57 4.46
C MET A 52 10.77 3.86 5.53
N VAL A 53 9.49 3.60 5.24
CA VAL A 53 8.39 3.82 6.20
C VAL A 53 8.58 2.95 7.44
N ILE A 54 8.89 1.67 7.27
CA ILE A 54 9.15 0.75 8.38
C ILE A 54 10.29 1.30 9.27
N ASN A 55 11.40 1.72 8.69
CA ASN A 55 12.53 2.23 9.48
C ASN A 55 12.23 3.56 10.20
N VAL A 56 11.34 4.38 9.67
CA VAL A 56 10.95 5.66 10.29
C VAL A 56 9.95 5.45 11.44
N PHE A 57 8.99 4.56 11.24
CA PHE A 57 7.84 4.43 12.13
C PHE A 57 7.88 3.22 13.07
N THR A 58 8.90 2.36 12.96
CA THR A 58 9.04 1.21 13.85
C THR A 58 10.46 1.08 14.42
N LYS A 59 10.56 0.44 15.58
CA LYS A 59 11.81 0.00 16.21
C LYS A 59 12.06 -1.49 15.91
N GLU A 60 13.26 -1.99 16.21
CA GLU A 60 13.66 -3.38 15.94
C GLU A 60 12.82 -4.43 16.67
N ASP A 61 12.23 -4.09 17.83
CA ASP A 61 11.39 -4.99 18.62
C ASP A 61 9.88 -4.87 18.31
N GLU A 62 9.52 -4.03 17.35
CA GLU A 62 8.14 -3.82 16.91
C GLU A 62 7.80 -4.67 15.71
N LYS A 63 6.49 -4.81 15.44
CA LYS A 63 5.94 -5.79 14.52
C LYS A 63 5.20 -5.14 13.36
N VAL A 64 5.22 -5.87 12.24
CA VAL A 64 4.52 -5.50 11.01
C VAL A 64 3.53 -6.60 10.64
N ILE A 65 2.26 -6.24 10.46
CA ILE A 65 1.20 -7.18 10.07
C ILE A 65 1.09 -7.25 8.55
N ILE A 66 0.99 -8.47 8.03
CA ILE A 66 0.73 -8.74 6.60
C ILE A 66 -0.34 -9.82 6.43
N GLN A 67 -0.98 -9.89 5.26
CA GLN A 67 -2.10 -10.80 4.97
C GLN A 67 -1.77 -11.80 3.86
N PRO A 68 -1.05 -12.92 4.15
CA PRO A 68 -0.79 -13.93 3.14
C PRO A 68 -2.09 -14.67 2.69
N PRO A 69 -2.10 -15.19 1.42
CA PRO A 69 -1.02 -15.12 0.44
C PRO A 69 -0.85 -13.71 -0.10
N VAL A 70 0.35 -13.13 -0.04
CA VAL A 70 0.61 -11.76 -0.46
C VAL A 70 1.97 -11.66 -1.16
N TYR A 71 2.21 -10.55 -1.84
CA TYR A 71 3.48 -10.26 -2.49
C TYR A 71 4.66 -10.44 -1.52
N HIS A 72 5.59 -11.33 -1.88
CA HIS A 72 6.64 -11.81 -0.98
C HIS A 72 7.54 -10.71 -0.35
N PRO A 73 7.79 -9.53 -1.00
CA PRO A 73 8.56 -8.47 -0.35
C PRO A 73 7.88 -7.87 0.89
N PHE A 74 6.56 -8.02 1.06
CA PHE A 74 5.88 -7.56 2.27
C PHE A 74 6.37 -8.31 3.52
N ARG A 75 6.83 -9.54 3.35
CA ARG A 75 7.51 -10.29 4.40
C ARG A 75 9.01 -9.97 4.46
N LEU A 76 9.69 -10.06 3.31
CA LEU A 76 11.15 -9.96 3.27
C LEU A 76 11.68 -8.58 3.67
N THR A 77 10.90 -7.51 3.39
CA THR A 77 11.33 -6.14 3.71
C THR A 77 11.33 -5.88 5.21
N PRO A 78 10.26 -6.14 5.98
CA PRO A 78 10.31 -6.02 7.44
C PRO A 78 11.38 -6.92 8.09
N GLU A 79 11.42 -8.21 7.73
CA GLU A 79 12.41 -9.16 8.25
C GLU A 79 13.85 -8.69 7.97
N GLY A 80 14.13 -8.23 6.73
CA GLY A 80 15.44 -7.69 6.35
C GLY A 80 15.83 -6.40 7.06
N ASN A 81 14.85 -5.69 7.65
CA ASN A 81 15.06 -4.52 8.48
C ASN A 81 14.95 -4.83 9.99
N GLY A 82 14.97 -6.10 10.38
CA GLY A 82 15.00 -6.53 11.80
C GLY A 82 13.66 -6.43 12.52
N ARG A 83 12.52 -6.36 11.80
CA ARG A 83 11.17 -6.33 12.39
C ARG A 83 10.53 -7.71 12.33
N GLU A 84 9.79 -8.06 13.37
CA GLU A 84 8.99 -9.28 13.39
C GLU A 84 7.77 -9.11 12.46
N VAL A 85 7.47 -10.15 11.70
CA VAL A 85 6.28 -10.18 10.84
C VAL A 85 5.18 -11.00 11.49
N VAL A 86 4.02 -10.37 11.66
CA VAL A 86 2.80 -11.01 12.15
C VAL A 86 1.92 -11.37 10.96
N PHE A 87 1.50 -12.62 10.90
CA PHE A 87 0.67 -13.12 9.81
C PHE A 87 -0.81 -13.09 10.20
N ASN A 88 -1.61 -12.42 9.39
CA ASN A 88 -3.07 -12.50 9.38
C ASN A 88 -3.51 -13.08 8.03
N PRO A 89 -3.47 -14.41 7.84
CA PRO A 89 -3.83 -15.03 6.56
C PRO A 89 -5.24 -14.67 6.13
N LEU A 90 -5.41 -14.40 4.83
CA LEU A 90 -6.74 -14.27 4.24
C LEU A 90 -7.48 -15.61 4.29
N LYS A 91 -8.79 -15.56 4.52
CA LYS A 91 -9.67 -16.71 4.41
C LYS A 91 -10.10 -16.91 2.96
N MET A 92 -10.09 -18.15 2.51
CA MET A 92 -10.71 -18.52 1.24
C MET A 92 -12.20 -18.80 1.47
N ARG A 93 -13.05 -18.10 0.72
CA ARG A 93 -14.50 -18.28 0.72
C ARG A 93 -14.89 -19.50 -0.12
N GLU A 94 -16.10 -19.98 0.03
CA GLU A 94 -16.63 -21.11 -0.75
C GLU A 94 -16.68 -20.82 -2.26
N ASP A 95 -16.82 -19.56 -2.66
CA ASP A 95 -16.83 -19.12 -4.06
C ASP A 95 -15.40 -18.97 -4.66
N GLY A 96 -14.35 -19.30 -3.88
CA GLY A 96 -12.97 -19.26 -4.32
C GLY A 96 -12.28 -17.88 -4.20
N TYR A 97 -12.98 -16.88 -3.70
CA TYR A 97 -12.39 -15.56 -3.41
C TYR A 97 -11.84 -15.49 -1.99
N TYR A 98 -10.86 -14.63 -1.78
CA TYR A 98 -10.33 -14.37 -0.45
C TYR A 98 -11.09 -13.23 0.24
N GLU A 99 -11.13 -13.30 1.55
CA GLU A 99 -11.64 -12.25 2.45
C GLU A 99 -10.67 -12.02 3.61
N MET A 100 -10.75 -10.84 4.24
CA MET A 100 -9.96 -10.53 5.43
C MET A 100 -10.52 -11.24 6.67
N ASP A 101 -9.65 -11.88 7.45
CA ASP A 101 -10.01 -12.49 8.73
C ASP A 101 -9.82 -11.50 9.89
N PHE A 102 -10.83 -10.70 10.13
CA PHE A 102 -10.80 -9.73 11.23
C PHE A 102 -10.78 -10.36 12.63
N GLU A 103 -11.39 -11.54 12.79
CA GLU A 103 -11.37 -12.25 14.08
C GLU A 103 -9.95 -12.75 14.41
N GLN A 104 -9.24 -13.23 13.40
CA GLN A 104 -7.86 -13.65 13.56
C GLN A 104 -6.95 -12.44 13.70
N LEU A 105 -7.23 -11.34 12.97
CA LEU A 105 -6.49 -10.08 13.05
C LEU A 105 -6.51 -9.54 14.50
N GLU A 106 -7.67 -9.53 15.14
CA GLU A 106 -7.84 -9.13 16.54
C GLU A 106 -6.99 -9.98 17.51
N LYS A 107 -6.89 -11.29 17.24
CA LYS A 107 -6.14 -12.22 18.10
C LYS A 107 -4.62 -12.07 17.98
N VAL A 108 -4.11 -11.67 16.79
CA VAL A 108 -2.67 -11.59 16.54
C VAL A 108 -2.10 -10.20 16.69
N CYS A 109 -2.95 -9.18 16.69
CA CYS A 109 -2.54 -7.81 16.92
C CYS A 109 -2.26 -7.60 18.42
N ASP A 110 -1.03 -7.28 18.76
CA ASP A 110 -0.61 -6.91 20.11
C ASP A 110 -0.04 -5.48 20.14
N GLU A 111 0.30 -5.01 21.33
CA GLU A 111 0.85 -3.65 21.55
C GLU A 111 2.15 -3.34 20.80
N LYS A 112 2.88 -4.37 20.35
CA LYS A 112 4.09 -4.23 19.55
C LYS A 112 3.82 -4.07 18.07
N CYS A 113 2.63 -4.41 17.59
CA CYS A 113 2.22 -4.16 16.22
C CYS A 113 2.13 -2.64 15.97
N LYS A 114 2.84 -2.13 14.97
CA LYS A 114 2.87 -0.69 14.65
C LYS A 114 2.51 -0.38 13.22
N VAL A 115 2.72 -1.32 12.32
CA VAL A 115 2.47 -1.16 10.89
C VAL A 115 1.63 -2.30 10.38
N PHE A 116 0.64 -1.97 9.56
CA PHE A 116 -0.11 -2.90 8.74
C PHE A 116 0.21 -2.63 7.27
N ILE A 117 0.63 -3.65 6.51
CA ILE A 117 0.85 -3.51 5.07
C ILE A 117 -0.35 -4.09 4.33
N LEU A 118 -1.14 -3.21 3.73
CA LEU A 118 -2.29 -3.53 2.88
C LEU A 118 -1.84 -3.65 1.43
N CYS A 119 -2.30 -4.68 0.72
CA CYS A 119 -2.21 -4.81 -0.73
C CYS A 119 -3.58 -4.48 -1.35
N ASN A 120 -3.68 -3.39 -2.10
CA ASN A 120 -4.96 -2.87 -2.60
C ASN A 120 -4.84 -2.22 -4.00
N PRO A 121 -5.23 -2.85 -5.10
CA PRO A 121 -5.77 -4.21 -5.23
C PRO A 121 -4.79 -5.31 -4.83
N HIS A 122 -5.32 -6.47 -4.41
CA HIS A 122 -4.54 -7.50 -3.77
C HIS A 122 -3.80 -8.41 -4.77
N ASN A 123 -2.50 -8.57 -4.56
CA ASN A 123 -1.62 -9.50 -5.30
C ASN A 123 -1.10 -10.59 -4.33
N PRO A 124 -1.26 -11.89 -4.62
CA PRO A 124 -1.72 -12.49 -5.87
C PRO A 124 -3.23 -12.79 -5.95
N GLY A 125 -4.01 -12.42 -4.95
CA GLY A 125 -5.42 -12.80 -4.82
C GLY A 125 -6.35 -12.22 -5.91
N GLY A 126 -5.92 -11.18 -6.64
CA GLY A 126 -6.72 -10.55 -7.69
C GLY A 126 -7.99 -9.87 -7.16
N ILE A 127 -7.94 -9.30 -5.96
CA ILE A 127 -9.10 -8.72 -5.28
C ILE A 127 -9.00 -7.20 -5.31
N THR A 128 -10.08 -6.56 -5.69
CA THR A 128 -10.32 -5.15 -5.41
C THR A 128 -11.23 -5.07 -4.19
N TRP A 129 -10.70 -4.58 -3.07
CA TRP A 129 -11.45 -4.50 -1.82
C TRP A 129 -12.60 -3.51 -1.93
N ASP A 130 -13.76 -3.87 -1.36
CA ASP A 130 -14.89 -2.97 -1.27
C ASP A 130 -14.73 -1.95 -0.13
N ARG A 131 -15.57 -0.91 -0.16
CA ARG A 131 -15.51 0.19 0.80
C ARG A 131 -15.78 -0.28 2.24
N GLU A 132 -16.69 -1.22 2.43
CA GLU A 132 -17.04 -1.74 3.75
C GLU A 132 -15.86 -2.46 4.39
N THR A 133 -15.19 -3.33 3.64
CA THR A 133 -13.97 -4.03 4.07
C THR A 133 -12.84 -3.05 4.40
N LEU A 134 -12.61 -2.06 3.53
CA LEU A 134 -11.57 -1.05 3.76
C LEU A 134 -11.87 -0.15 4.95
N GLN A 135 -13.14 0.25 5.15
CA GLN A 135 -13.55 1.03 6.31
C GLN A 135 -13.34 0.25 7.61
N ARG A 136 -13.78 -1.02 7.63
CA ARG A 136 -13.56 -1.89 8.79
C ARG A 136 -12.08 -2.05 9.14
N LEU A 137 -11.22 -2.15 8.11
CA LEU A 137 -9.77 -2.19 8.33
C LEU A 137 -9.24 -0.85 8.86
N ALA A 138 -9.73 0.28 8.34
CA ALA A 138 -9.34 1.60 8.80
C ALA A 138 -9.72 1.80 10.29
N ASP A 139 -10.94 1.43 10.66
CA ASP A 139 -11.42 1.49 12.05
C ASP A 139 -10.55 0.62 12.97
N PHE A 140 -10.27 -0.62 12.58
CA PHE A 140 -9.37 -1.51 13.31
C PHE A 140 -7.98 -0.89 13.49
N CYS A 141 -7.38 -0.40 12.41
CA CYS A 141 -6.04 0.19 12.47
C CYS A 141 -6.01 1.46 13.33
N TYR A 142 -7.08 2.26 13.31
CA TYR A 142 -7.21 3.42 14.17
C TYR A 142 -7.29 3.04 15.65
N GLU A 143 -8.14 2.07 16.00
CA GLU A 143 -8.31 1.58 17.39
C GLU A 143 -7.01 1.00 17.97
N HIS A 144 -6.24 0.29 17.14
CA HIS A 144 -4.97 -0.32 17.53
C HIS A 144 -3.74 0.58 17.29
N HIS A 145 -3.93 1.84 16.90
CA HIS A 145 -2.85 2.80 16.62
C HIS A 145 -1.82 2.31 15.61
N LEU A 146 -2.28 1.59 14.58
CA LEU A 146 -1.45 1.10 13.51
C LEU A 146 -1.29 2.14 12.40
N ILE A 147 -0.09 2.26 11.85
CA ILE A 147 0.16 2.98 10.60
C ILE A 147 -0.10 2.00 9.45
N VAL A 148 -0.91 2.42 8.49
CA VAL A 148 -1.17 1.62 7.29
C VAL A 148 -0.25 2.04 6.15
N ILE A 149 0.48 1.07 5.59
CA ILE A 149 1.13 1.20 4.29
C ILE A 149 0.19 0.54 3.27
N SER A 150 -0.52 1.33 2.47
CA SER A 150 -1.35 0.81 1.39
C SER A 150 -0.54 0.78 0.09
N ASP A 151 -0.16 -0.42 -0.33
CA ASP A 151 0.46 -0.63 -1.64
C ASP A 151 -0.63 -0.71 -2.70
N GLU A 152 -0.76 0.36 -3.48
CA GLU A 152 -1.78 0.54 -4.50
C GLU A 152 -1.20 0.52 -5.93
N ILE A 153 -0.08 -0.16 -6.12
CA ILE A 153 0.61 -0.23 -7.42
C ILE A 153 -0.29 -0.79 -8.55
N HIS A 154 -1.31 -1.55 -8.20
CA HIS A 154 -2.27 -2.13 -9.13
C HIS A 154 -3.58 -1.34 -9.26
N ALA A 155 -3.65 -0.10 -8.73
CA ALA A 155 -4.88 0.71 -8.70
C ALA A 155 -5.58 0.81 -10.07
N ASP A 156 -4.82 1.07 -11.13
CA ASP A 156 -5.34 1.23 -12.48
C ASP A 156 -5.67 -0.09 -13.18
N MET A 157 -5.44 -1.23 -12.51
CA MET A 157 -5.71 -2.57 -13.05
C MET A 157 -7.04 -3.16 -12.55
N ALA A 158 -7.87 -2.39 -11.86
CA ALA A 158 -9.23 -2.82 -11.51
C ALA A 158 -10.06 -2.98 -12.80
N ILE A 159 -10.58 -4.20 -13.04
CA ILE A 159 -11.26 -4.62 -14.28
C ILE A 159 -12.65 -5.20 -13.96
N PHE A 160 -13.40 -5.59 -14.97
CA PHE A 160 -14.74 -6.20 -14.86
C PHE A 160 -15.75 -5.35 -14.08
N GLY A 161 -15.64 -4.01 -14.17
CA GLY A 161 -16.56 -3.08 -13.51
C GLY A 161 -16.19 -2.76 -12.05
N HIS A 162 -15.17 -3.39 -11.50
CA HIS A 162 -14.62 -3.01 -10.20
C HIS A 162 -13.87 -1.68 -10.30
N LYS A 163 -13.95 -0.90 -9.23
CA LYS A 163 -13.21 0.37 -9.12
C LYS A 163 -12.30 0.30 -7.90
N HIS A 164 -11.06 0.72 -8.09
CA HIS A 164 -10.15 0.90 -6.97
C HIS A 164 -10.62 2.04 -6.07
N ILE A 165 -10.48 1.85 -4.77
CA ILE A 165 -10.75 2.84 -3.73
C ILE A 165 -9.43 3.07 -2.99
N PRO A 166 -8.82 4.27 -3.08
CA PRO A 166 -7.64 4.58 -2.29
C PRO A 166 -7.94 4.43 -0.80
N PHE A 167 -7.10 3.69 -0.09
CA PHE A 167 -7.35 3.41 1.33
C PHE A 167 -7.46 4.68 2.16
N ALA A 168 -6.60 5.66 1.89
CA ALA A 168 -6.64 6.95 2.59
C ALA A 168 -7.88 7.81 2.29
N SER A 169 -8.77 7.38 1.37
CA SER A 169 -10.02 8.06 1.06
C SER A 169 -11.26 7.45 1.73
N VAL A 170 -11.11 6.40 2.56
CA VAL A 170 -12.26 5.72 3.17
C VAL A 170 -12.71 6.34 4.49
N SER A 171 -11.82 7.05 5.17
CA SER A 171 -12.12 7.77 6.42
C SER A 171 -11.48 9.16 6.39
N ASP A 172 -12.05 10.11 7.15
CA ASP A 172 -11.54 11.48 7.33
C ASP A 172 -10.31 11.51 8.24
#